data_409ff75edb7b9a2dd5fe4d9d94b15c4e
#
_entry.id   409ff75edb7b9a2dd5fe4d9d94b15c4e
#
_cell.length_a   1.000
_cell.length_b   1.000
_cell.length_c   1.000
_cell.angle_alpha   90.00
_cell.angle_beta   90.00
_cell.angle_gamma   90.00
#
_symmetry.space_group_name_H-M   'P 1'
#
loop_
_entity.id
_entity.type
_entity.pdbx_description
1 polymer ?
#
loop_
_entity_poly.entity_id
_entity_poly.type
_entity_poly.pdbx_seq_one_letter_code
_entity_poly.pdbx_strand_id
1 'polypeptide(L)'
;TQAMVENCDALIGYKTYPHTDMFEVGTTVGKILLAKLRGEMDPVMAWGRVPVLSQTLRQGTDDEPFKSLIRLTREAEAAGEVLAATVFGGFALADIQDAGISCITIADGKMEAAEVVVDRLRAEMWEHRGEHLYNHVPLVEAVAEAKEITNGPVILLDHSDNTGSGGNQDVMTAIEEVIRQDLEDVAVGGLWDPEAVQEMMQAGVGATVTIPLGGKTDMPSINRKGEPLMITGKVKVLSDGEWTVRGPMYTGLVVQMGPTAVLDTGKMQIVVVSLHHEPWDQGIFLSV
;
A
#
# COMPACT_ATOMS: atom_id res chain seq x y z
N THR A 1 6.72 -15.88 8.17
CA THR A 1 7.55 -16.28 9.33
C THR A 1 7.70 -17.80 9.39
N GLN A 2 8.73 -18.30 10.09
CA GLN A 2 8.94 -19.74 10.29
C GLN A 2 7.68 -20.42 10.87
N ALA A 3 7.05 -19.81 11.87
CA ALA A 3 5.83 -20.33 12.49
C ALA A 3 4.67 -20.50 11.49
N MET A 4 4.56 -19.65 10.47
CA MET A 4 3.54 -19.82 9.42
C MET A 4 3.82 -21.04 8.56
N VAL A 5 5.08 -21.23 8.15
CA VAL A 5 5.49 -22.38 7.33
C VAL A 5 5.30 -23.71 8.08
N GLU A 6 5.60 -23.72 9.38
CA GLU A 6 5.48 -24.91 10.23
C GLU A 6 4.01 -25.28 10.57
N ASN A 7 3.06 -24.38 10.37
CA ASN A 7 1.66 -24.55 10.79
C ASN A 7 0.65 -24.46 9.63
N CYS A 8 1.08 -24.55 8.39
CA CYS A 8 0.18 -24.63 7.22
C CYS A 8 0.70 -25.63 6.19
N ASP A 9 -0.19 -26.14 5.35
CA ASP A 9 0.13 -27.12 4.31
C ASP A 9 0.68 -26.48 3.03
N ALA A 10 0.32 -25.24 2.77
CA ALA A 10 0.83 -24.44 1.66
C ALA A 10 0.69 -22.95 1.98
N LEU A 11 1.69 -22.16 1.62
CA LEU A 11 1.70 -20.72 1.74
C LEU A 11 2.21 -20.08 0.46
N ILE A 12 1.32 -19.37 -0.24
CA ILE A 12 1.62 -18.68 -1.50
C ILE A 12 1.18 -17.23 -1.36
N GLY A 13 2.05 -16.30 -1.74
CA GLY A 13 1.75 -14.88 -1.82
C GLY A 13 1.48 -14.41 -3.24
N TYR A 14 0.95 -13.21 -3.38
CA TYR A 14 0.75 -12.55 -4.68
C TYR A 14 2.07 -12.29 -5.38
N LYS A 15 2.03 -12.29 -6.71
CA LYS A 15 3.18 -11.98 -7.58
C LYS A 15 3.01 -10.68 -8.34
N THR A 16 1.95 -9.95 -8.06
CA THR A 16 1.66 -8.65 -8.68
C THR A 16 1.36 -7.59 -7.64
N TYR A 17 1.75 -6.37 -7.93
CA TYR A 17 1.33 -5.19 -7.20
C TYR A 17 0.97 -4.09 -8.23
N PRO A 18 -0.29 -3.66 -8.31
CA PRO A 18 -1.45 -4.05 -7.47
C PRO A 18 -1.81 -5.55 -7.60
N HIS A 19 -2.49 -6.09 -6.58
CA HIS A 19 -2.81 -7.52 -6.47
C HIS A 19 -3.91 -7.95 -7.45
N THR A 20 -3.53 -8.16 -8.71
CA THR A 20 -4.44 -8.58 -9.78
C THR A 20 -4.51 -10.10 -9.97
N ASP A 21 -3.60 -10.84 -9.35
CA ASP A 21 -3.43 -12.29 -9.45
C ASP A 21 -4.09 -13.08 -8.30
N MET A 22 -4.94 -12.45 -7.49
CA MET A 22 -5.57 -13.08 -6.30
C MET A 22 -6.32 -14.36 -6.63
N PHE A 23 -7.09 -14.37 -7.72
CA PHE A 23 -7.86 -15.55 -8.16
C PHE A 23 -6.95 -16.70 -8.59
N GLU A 24 -5.88 -16.42 -9.31
CA GLU A 24 -4.91 -17.40 -9.80
C GLU A 24 -4.13 -18.01 -8.64
N VAL A 25 -3.67 -17.18 -7.71
CA VAL A 25 -2.97 -17.61 -6.47
C VAL A 25 -3.89 -18.49 -5.63
N GLY A 26 -5.13 -18.05 -5.38
CA GLY A 26 -6.13 -18.85 -4.65
C GLY A 26 -6.44 -20.18 -5.33
N THR A 27 -6.53 -20.19 -6.67
CA THR A 27 -6.73 -21.41 -7.46
C THR A 27 -5.54 -22.37 -7.31
N THR A 28 -4.32 -21.87 -7.33
CA THR A 28 -3.10 -22.67 -7.18
C THR A 28 -3.03 -23.31 -5.80
N VAL A 29 -3.25 -22.53 -4.73
CA VAL A 29 -3.31 -23.09 -3.36
C VAL A 29 -4.41 -24.13 -3.24
N GLY A 30 -5.60 -23.87 -3.78
CA GLY A 30 -6.72 -24.80 -3.74
C GLY A 30 -6.42 -26.13 -4.44
N LYS A 31 -5.74 -26.10 -5.59
CA LYS A 31 -5.31 -27.32 -6.31
C LYS A 31 -4.32 -28.13 -5.49
N ILE A 32 -3.31 -27.51 -4.90
CA ILE A 32 -2.30 -28.17 -4.06
C ILE A 32 -2.98 -28.82 -2.83
N LEU A 33 -3.84 -28.09 -2.14
CA LEU A 33 -4.56 -28.60 -0.97
C LEU A 33 -5.46 -29.78 -1.32
N LEU A 34 -6.24 -29.70 -2.41
CA LEU A 34 -7.11 -30.79 -2.84
C LEU A 34 -6.32 -32.02 -3.26
N ALA A 35 -5.20 -31.87 -3.96
CA ALA A 35 -4.33 -32.98 -4.33
C ALA A 35 -3.73 -33.65 -3.07
N LYS A 36 -3.28 -32.87 -2.08
CA LYS A 36 -2.84 -33.40 -0.79
C LYS A 36 -3.93 -34.21 -0.09
N LEU A 37 -5.15 -33.65 0.04
CA LEU A 37 -6.27 -34.33 0.70
C LEU A 37 -6.68 -35.64 0.01
N ARG A 38 -6.42 -35.77 -1.29
CA ARG A 38 -6.65 -37.01 -2.06
C ARG A 38 -5.49 -38.00 -2.01
N GLY A 39 -4.37 -37.62 -1.37
CA GLY A 39 -3.15 -38.43 -1.35
C GLY A 39 -2.42 -38.47 -2.70
N GLU A 40 -2.71 -37.54 -3.61
CA GLU A 40 -2.11 -37.45 -4.94
C GLU A 40 -0.80 -36.63 -4.93
N MET A 41 -0.55 -35.87 -3.84
CA MET A 41 0.57 -34.97 -3.69
C MET A 41 1.00 -34.88 -2.22
N ASP A 42 2.29 -34.71 -1.97
CA ASP A 42 2.88 -34.46 -0.66
C ASP A 42 3.62 -33.10 -0.65
N PRO A 43 2.91 -31.96 -0.56
CA PRO A 43 3.53 -30.65 -0.60
C PRO A 43 4.46 -30.45 0.61
N VAL A 44 5.71 -30.13 0.32
CA VAL A 44 6.73 -29.74 1.29
C VAL A 44 7.17 -28.31 1.02
N MET A 45 7.42 -27.52 2.07
CA MET A 45 7.79 -26.12 1.96
C MET A 45 9.20 -25.87 2.47
N ALA A 46 10.04 -25.26 1.65
CA ALA A 46 11.28 -24.61 2.08
C ALA A 46 11.06 -23.09 2.17
N TRP A 47 11.75 -22.45 3.10
CA TRP A 47 11.72 -21.01 3.24
C TRP A 47 13.09 -20.44 3.52
N GLY A 48 13.27 -19.18 3.18
CA GLY A 48 14.50 -18.46 3.48
C GLY A 48 14.26 -16.97 3.62
N ARG A 49 15.16 -16.30 4.31
CA ARG A 49 15.16 -14.84 4.40
C ARG A 49 16.57 -14.30 4.22
N VAL A 50 16.66 -13.02 3.90
CA VAL A 50 17.90 -12.24 3.95
C VAL A 50 17.69 -11.04 4.90
N PRO A 51 18.74 -10.61 5.63
CA PRO A 51 18.65 -9.49 6.56
C PRO A 51 18.65 -8.14 5.80
N VAL A 52 17.66 -7.96 4.95
CA VAL A 52 17.46 -6.76 4.11
C VAL A 52 16.07 -6.22 4.37
N LEU A 53 15.99 -4.99 4.86
CA LEU A 53 14.75 -4.25 4.95
C LEU A 53 14.53 -3.52 3.62
N SER A 54 13.62 -4.06 2.79
CA SER A 54 13.24 -3.42 1.54
C SER A 54 12.32 -2.24 1.82
N GLN A 55 12.66 -1.08 1.29
CA GLN A 55 11.76 0.05 1.31
C GLN A 55 10.48 -0.29 0.49
N THR A 56 9.31 0.04 1.02
CA THR A 56 8.02 -0.31 0.40
C THR A 56 7.92 0.15 -1.06
N LEU A 57 8.44 1.34 -1.38
CA LEU A 57 8.49 1.87 -2.74
C LEU A 57 9.48 1.15 -3.68
N ARG A 58 10.22 0.15 -3.17
CA ARG A 58 11.09 -0.73 -3.95
C ARG A 58 10.54 -2.15 -4.10
N GLN A 59 9.27 -2.35 -3.73
CA GLN A 59 8.60 -3.64 -3.80
C GLN A 59 7.62 -3.77 -4.96
N GLY A 60 7.56 -2.77 -5.85
CA GLY A 60 6.77 -2.83 -7.08
C GLY A 60 7.23 -4.00 -7.96
N THR A 61 6.29 -4.84 -8.41
CA THR A 61 6.62 -6.09 -9.11
C THR A 61 6.95 -5.90 -10.59
N ASP A 62 6.76 -4.69 -11.11
CA ASP A 62 7.16 -4.29 -12.47
C ASP A 62 8.50 -3.54 -12.50
N ASP A 63 9.05 -3.23 -11.32
CA ASP A 63 10.31 -2.48 -11.15
C ASP A 63 11.38 -3.34 -10.47
N GLU A 64 12.67 -3.03 -10.77
CA GLU A 64 13.77 -3.69 -10.06
C GLU A 64 13.90 -3.16 -8.61
N PRO A 65 14.29 -4.02 -7.68
CA PRO A 65 14.79 -5.39 -7.82
C PRO A 65 13.69 -6.48 -7.80
N PHE A 66 12.44 -6.15 -7.48
CA PHE A 66 11.37 -7.14 -7.34
C PHE A 66 10.99 -7.80 -8.67
N LYS A 67 11.04 -7.10 -9.78
CA LYS A 67 10.78 -7.64 -11.13
C LYS A 67 11.62 -8.89 -11.42
N SER A 68 12.92 -8.83 -11.17
CA SER A 68 13.83 -9.98 -11.34
C SER A 68 13.49 -11.13 -10.40
N LEU A 69 13.17 -10.85 -9.14
CA LEU A 69 12.75 -11.86 -8.17
C LEU A 69 11.45 -12.56 -8.59
N ILE A 70 10.45 -11.81 -9.03
CA ILE A 70 9.19 -12.38 -9.54
C ILE A 70 9.42 -13.19 -10.81
N ARG A 71 10.28 -12.73 -11.71
CA ARG A 71 10.67 -13.50 -12.90
C ARG A 71 11.27 -14.85 -12.52
N LEU A 72 12.21 -14.90 -11.57
CA LEU A 72 12.82 -16.14 -11.10
C LEU A 72 11.80 -17.11 -10.49
N THR A 73 10.80 -16.61 -9.73
CA THR A 73 9.74 -17.48 -9.20
C THR A 73 8.93 -18.12 -10.32
N ARG A 74 8.54 -17.33 -11.33
CA ARG A 74 7.76 -17.81 -12.48
C ARG A 74 8.54 -18.79 -13.35
N GLU A 75 9.84 -18.55 -13.55
CA GLU A 75 10.72 -19.46 -14.29
C GLU A 75 10.85 -20.82 -13.59
N ALA A 76 11.03 -20.86 -12.27
CA ALA A 76 11.11 -22.09 -11.49
C ALA A 76 9.80 -22.91 -11.56
N GLU A 77 8.65 -22.25 -11.49
CA GLU A 77 7.35 -22.89 -11.65
C GLU A 77 7.13 -23.42 -13.07
N ALA A 78 7.43 -22.62 -14.09
CA ALA A 78 7.29 -23.01 -15.49
C ALA A 78 8.22 -24.17 -15.88
N ALA A 79 9.41 -24.25 -15.28
CA ALA A 79 10.33 -25.37 -15.46
C ALA A 79 9.92 -26.64 -14.69
N GLY A 80 8.90 -26.56 -13.83
CA GLY A 80 8.48 -27.68 -12.98
C GLY A 80 9.47 -28.03 -11.87
N GLU A 81 10.36 -27.13 -11.52
CA GLU A 81 11.30 -27.30 -10.41
C GLU A 81 10.56 -27.34 -9.07
N VAL A 82 9.53 -26.50 -8.93
CA VAL A 82 8.67 -26.39 -7.76
C VAL A 82 7.20 -26.24 -8.20
N LEU A 83 6.26 -26.51 -7.30
CA LEU A 83 4.82 -26.31 -7.51
C LEU A 83 4.43 -24.84 -7.44
N ALA A 84 5.09 -24.11 -6.54
CA ALA A 84 4.93 -22.67 -6.37
C ALA A 84 6.18 -22.08 -5.73
N ALA A 85 6.47 -20.82 -6.06
CA ALA A 85 7.51 -20.01 -5.43
C ALA A 85 6.98 -18.61 -5.16
N THR A 86 7.31 -18.04 -4.02
CA THR A 86 6.86 -16.71 -3.60
C THR A 86 8.00 -15.92 -2.97
N VAL A 87 8.05 -14.63 -3.26
CA VAL A 87 8.91 -13.65 -2.58
C VAL A 87 8.02 -12.68 -1.82
N PHE A 88 8.37 -12.41 -0.58
CA PHE A 88 7.72 -11.43 0.28
C PHE A 88 8.67 -10.27 0.53
N GLY A 89 8.24 -9.05 0.25
CA GLY A 89 9.04 -7.84 0.47
C GLY A 89 9.31 -7.53 1.94
N GLY A 90 8.50 -8.07 2.81
CA GLY A 90 8.48 -7.68 4.21
C GLY A 90 7.90 -6.27 4.40
N PHE A 91 7.84 -5.83 5.64
CA PHE A 91 7.36 -4.50 5.97
C PHE A 91 8.43 -3.78 6.80
N ALA A 92 9.16 -2.86 6.17
CA ALA A 92 10.34 -2.22 6.78
C ALA A 92 10.00 -1.36 8.01
N LEU A 93 8.73 -0.92 8.14
CA LEU A 93 8.26 -0.13 9.27
C LEU A 93 7.80 -1.00 10.46
N ALA A 94 7.70 -2.31 10.29
CA ALA A 94 7.40 -3.23 11.39
C ALA A 94 8.66 -3.46 12.22
N ASP A 95 8.60 -3.08 13.50
CA ASP A 95 9.67 -3.34 14.48
C ASP A 95 9.54 -4.75 15.06
N ILE A 96 9.86 -5.75 14.23
CA ILE A 96 9.86 -7.17 14.60
C ILE A 96 11.20 -7.81 14.27
N GLN A 97 11.60 -8.80 15.09
CA GLN A 97 12.89 -9.49 14.93
C GLN A 97 13.07 -10.14 13.55
N ASP A 98 12.00 -10.62 12.94
CA ASP A 98 12.02 -11.33 11.66
C ASP A 98 11.66 -10.44 10.46
N ALA A 99 11.70 -9.10 10.61
CA ALA A 99 11.53 -8.19 9.50
C ALA A 99 12.58 -8.43 8.41
N GLY A 100 12.19 -8.27 7.16
CA GLY A 100 13.07 -8.42 6.00
C GLY A 100 12.44 -9.20 4.86
N ILE A 101 13.18 -9.23 3.74
CA ILE A 101 12.75 -9.95 2.55
C ILE A 101 12.87 -11.46 2.80
N SER A 102 11.86 -12.21 2.37
CA SER A 102 11.83 -13.66 2.51
C SER A 102 11.24 -14.33 1.28
N CYS A 103 11.45 -15.62 1.16
CA CYS A 103 10.86 -16.44 0.11
C CYS A 103 10.39 -17.79 0.64
N ILE A 104 9.42 -18.35 -0.05
CA ILE A 104 8.89 -19.70 0.20
C ILE A 104 8.80 -20.40 -1.14
N THR A 105 9.10 -21.70 -1.15
CA THR A 105 8.91 -22.57 -2.30
C THR A 105 8.20 -23.82 -1.85
N ILE A 106 7.35 -24.38 -2.72
CA ILE A 106 6.57 -25.58 -2.46
C ILE A 106 6.94 -26.62 -3.53
N ALA A 107 7.37 -27.80 -3.12
CA ALA A 107 7.64 -28.93 -4.01
C ALA A 107 6.83 -30.16 -3.61
N ASP A 108 6.65 -31.11 -4.52
CA ASP A 108 5.96 -32.38 -4.27
C ASP A 108 6.93 -33.44 -3.75
N GLY A 109 6.92 -33.66 -2.41
CA GLY A 109 7.72 -34.65 -1.72
C GLY A 109 9.24 -34.45 -1.76
N LYS A 110 9.74 -33.39 -2.40
CA LYS A 110 11.17 -33.18 -2.66
C LYS A 110 11.67 -31.90 -1.98
N MET A 111 11.97 -31.99 -0.70
CA MET A 111 12.48 -30.85 0.07
C MET A 111 13.73 -30.23 -0.57
N GLU A 112 14.68 -31.04 -1.04
CA GLU A 112 15.91 -30.56 -1.69
C GLU A 112 15.61 -29.68 -2.92
N ALA A 113 14.61 -30.02 -3.73
CA ALA A 113 14.21 -29.21 -4.88
C ALA A 113 13.67 -27.84 -4.44
N ALA A 114 12.90 -27.81 -3.36
CA ALA A 114 12.41 -26.56 -2.78
C ALA A 114 13.58 -25.71 -2.24
N GLU A 115 14.52 -26.31 -1.52
CA GLU A 115 15.69 -25.64 -0.94
C GLU A 115 16.61 -25.01 -2.02
N VAL A 116 16.83 -25.70 -3.14
CA VAL A 116 17.65 -25.20 -4.26
C VAL A 116 17.05 -23.89 -4.83
N VAL A 117 15.73 -23.80 -4.97
CA VAL A 117 15.08 -22.58 -5.46
C VAL A 117 15.11 -21.48 -4.40
N VAL A 118 14.94 -21.81 -3.11
CA VAL A 118 15.10 -20.86 -2.01
C VAL A 118 16.51 -20.25 -2.01
N ASP A 119 17.55 -21.08 -2.14
CA ASP A 119 18.92 -20.58 -2.12
C ASP A 119 19.23 -19.68 -3.33
N ARG A 120 18.69 -20.00 -4.53
CA ARG A 120 18.79 -19.13 -5.70
C ARG A 120 18.11 -17.78 -5.48
N LEU A 121 16.90 -17.77 -4.92
CA LEU A 121 16.19 -16.53 -4.59
C LEU A 121 16.92 -15.70 -3.52
N ARG A 122 17.45 -16.35 -2.48
CA ARG A 122 18.25 -15.67 -1.44
C ARG A 122 19.53 -15.05 -1.99
N ALA A 123 20.21 -15.75 -2.89
CA ALA A 123 21.41 -15.23 -3.55
C ALA A 123 21.10 -13.97 -4.35
N GLU A 124 20.03 -13.97 -5.15
CA GLU A 124 19.57 -12.80 -5.91
C GLU A 124 19.19 -11.63 -5.01
N MET A 125 18.41 -11.87 -3.94
CA MET A 125 18.06 -10.85 -2.95
C MET A 125 19.29 -10.22 -2.31
N TRP A 126 20.30 -11.02 -2.01
CA TRP A 126 21.51 -10.54 -1.35
C TRP A 126 22.44 -9.79 -2.29
N GLU A 127 22.57 -10.24 -3.52
CA GLU A 127 23.39 -9.59 -4.55
C GLU A 127 22.88 -8.18 -4.81
N HIS A 128 21.57 -8.01 -4.96
CA HIS A 128 20.90 -6.73 -5.26
C HIS A 128 20.44 -5.95 -4.02
N ARG A 129 20.94 -6.30 -2.81
CA ARG A 129 20.49 -5.70 -1.54
C ARG A 129 20.56 -4.17 -1.50
N GLY A 130 21.49 -3.55 -2.21
CA GLY A 130 21.62 -2.09 -2.29
C GLY A 130 20.47 -1.42 -3.07
N GLU A 131 19.82 -2.15 -3.98
CA GLU A 131 18.73 -1.64 -4.80
C GLU A 131 17.39 -1.56 -4.06
N HIS A 132 17.32 -2.20 -2.89
CA HIS A 132 16.14 -2.13 -2.01
C HIS A 132 16.04 -0.81 -1.22
N LEU A 133 17.04 0.06 -1.33
CA LEU A 133 17.00 1.40 -0.78
C LEU A 133 16.28 2.35 -1.72
N TYR A 134 15.39 3.17 -1.18
CA TYR A 134 14.70 4.21 -1.92
C TYR A 134 15.18 5.59 -1.46
N ASN A 135 15.72 6.35 -2.39
CA ASN A 135 16.09 7.72 -2.15
C ASN A 135 14.89 8.63 -2.51
N HIS A 136 14.16 9.09 -1.50
CA HIS A 136 13.04 9.98 -1.71
C HIS A 136 13.52 11.41 -2.06
N VAL A 137 12.75 12.09 -2.88
CA VAL A 137 12.92 13.52 -3.10
C VAL A 137 12.38 14.25 -1.85
N PRO A 138 13.13 15.19 -1.26
CA PRO A 138 12.62 15.98 -0.13
C PRO A 138 11.29 16.67 -0.49
N LEU A 139 10.35 16.73 0.47
CA LEU A 139 9.00 17.27 0.24
C LEU A 139 9.02 18.66 -0.42
N VAL A 140 9.87 19.56 0.09
CA VAL A 140 10.01 20.93 -0.45
C VAL A 140 10.40 20.93 -1.93
N GLU A 141 11.32 20.05 -2.30
CA GLU A 141 11.79 19.92 -3.69
C GLU A 141 10.73 19.26 -4.57
N ALA A 142 10.06 18.21 -4.07
CA ALA A 142 9.00 17.52 -4.79
C ALA A 142 7.81 18.45 -5.11
N VAL A 143 7.40 19.28 -4.14
CA VAL A 143 6.32 20.26 -4.34
C VAL A 143 6.76 21.36 -5.31
N ALA A 144 8.01 21.85 -5.23
CA ALA A 144 8.55 22.83 -6.14
C ALA A 144 8.64 22.29 -7.58
N GLU A 145 9.09 21.05 -7.75
CA GLU A 145 9.14 20.39 -9.05
C GLU A 145 7.74 20.19 -9.65
N ALA A 146 6.78 19.75 -8.83
CA ALA A 146 5.38 19.58 -9.25
C ALA A 146 4.79 20.89 -9.79
N LYS A 147 5.14 22.03 -9.21
CA LYS A 147 4.68 23.36 -9.62
C LYS A 147 5.15 23.75 -11.03
N GLU A 148 6.33 23.31 -11.43
CA GLU A 148 6.92 23.63 -12.75
C GLU A 148 6.42 22.70 -13.87
N ILE A 149 5.80 21.58 -13.54
CA ILE A 149 5.30 20.61 -14.53
C ILE A 149 3.99 21.11 -15.11
N THR A 150 3.99 21.36 -16.42
CA THR A 150 2.82 21.85 -17.16
C THR A 150 1.94 20.75 -17.76
N ASN A 151 2.48 19.54 -17.90
CA ASN A 151 1.76 18.38 -18.44
C ASN A 151 1.41 17.43 -17.30
N GLY A 152 0.20 17.55 -16.78
CA GLY A 152 -0.29 16.74 -15.67
C GLY A 152 -1.18 15.57 -16.08
N PRO A 153 -1.76 14.87 -15.09
CA PRO A 153 -1.63 15.15 -13.67
C PRO A 153 -0.28 14.75 -13.08
N VAL A 154 0.18 15.49 -12.07
CA VAL A 154 1.31 15.11 -11.21
C VAL A 154 0.74 14.49 -9.94
N ILE A 155 1.24 13.33 -9.55
CA ILE A 155 0.82 12.63 -8.33
C ILE A 155 1.95 12.70 -7.32
N LEU A 156 1.69 13.31 -6.17
CA LEU A 156 2.55 13.30 -4.99
C LEU A 156 1.99 12.31 -3.98
N LEU A 157 2.77 11.30 -3.62
CA LEU A 157 2.36 10.25 -2.69
C LEU A 157 2.95 10.51 -1.30
N ASP A 158 2.09 10.76 -0.32
CA ASP A 158 2.47 10.70 1.09
C ASP A 158 2.36 9.26 1.59
N HIS A 159 3.40 8.45 1.34
CA HIS A 159 3.40 7.06 1.76
C HIS A 159 3.69 6.86 3.26
N SER A 160 4.18 7.90 3.94
CA SER A 160 4.48 7.82 5.38
C SER A 160 3.22 7.82 6.23
N ASP A 161 2.15 8.47 5.75
CA ASP A 161 0.84 8.53 6.41
C ASP A 161 -0.19 7.59 5.77
N ASN A 162 0.26 6.53 5.11
CA ASN A 162 -0.61 5.53 4.51
C ASN A 162 -1.29 4.68 5.58
N THR A 163 -2.61 4.74 5.64
CA THR A 163 -3.42 3.98 6.60
C THR A 163 -3.34 2.46 6.39
N GLY A 164 -3.15 1.99 5.16
CA GLY A 164 -2.90 0.58 4.86
C GLY A 164 -1.60 0.05 5.47
N SER A 165 -0.68 0.95 5.81
CA SER A 165 0.58 0.68 6.49
C SER A 165 0.58 1.07 7.97
N GLY A 166 -0.57 1.47 8.53
CA GLY A 166 -0.73 1.88 9.92
C GLY A 166 -0.49 3.37 10.18
N GLY A 167 -0.43 4.20 9.12
CA GLY A 167 -0.42 5.65 9.24
C GLY A 167 -1.76 6.21 9.75
N ASN A 168 -1.74 7.43 10.29
CA ASN A 168 -2.91 8.08 10.89
C ASN A 168 -3.91 8.59 9.84
N GLN A 169 -3.44 8.84 8.62
CA GLN A 169 -4.21 9.48 7.53
C GLN A 169 -4.69 10.91 7.89
N ASP A 170 -4.01 11.56 8.80
CA ASP A 170 -4.37 12.92 9.26
C ASP A 170 -3.17 13.89 9.29
N VAL A 171 -1.98 13.47 8.84
CA VAL A 171 -0.77 14.29 8.87
C VAL A 171 -0.83 15.40 7.83
N MET A 172 -0.66 16.65 8.27
CA MET A 172 -0.87 17.84 7.44
C MET A 172 0.39 18.35 6.73
N THR A 173 1.56 17.73 6.93
CA THR A 173 2.85 18.25 6.46
C THR A 173 2.90 18.48 4.94
N ALA A 174 2.35 17.56 4.14
CA ALA A 174 2.31 17.71 2.69
C ALA A 174 1.36 18.84 2.26
N ILE A 175 0.19 18.94 2.90
CA ILE A 175 -0.81 19.98 2.63
C ILE A 175 -0.25 21.36 3.03
N GLU A 176 0.42 21.46 4.18
CA GLU A 176 1.07 22.68 4.63
C GLU A 176 2.12 23.18 3.61
N GLU A 177 2.92 22.26 3.09
CA GLU A 177 3.95 22.60 2.10
C GLU A 177 3.33 23.05 0.76
N VAL A 178 2.25 22.40 0.32
CA VAL A 178 1.48 22.81 -0.86
C VAL A 178 0.93 24.23 -0.69
N ILE A 179 0.37 24.56 0.47
CA ILE A 179 -0.10 25.90 0.81
C ILE A 179 1.05 26.91 0.85
N ARG A 180 2.17 26.56 1.49
CA ARG A 180 3.36 27.42 1.62
C ARG A 180 3.94 27.80 0.24
N GLN A 181 3.94 26.88 -0.71
CA GLN A 181 4.43 27.12 -2.06
C GLN A 181 3.37 27.68 -3.02
N ASP A 182 2.14 27.88 -2.52
CA ASP A 182 1.05 28.48 -3.28
C ASP A 182 0.72 27.71 -4.57
N LEU A 183 0.57 26.37 -4.49
CA LEU A 183 0.12 25.56 -5.61
C LEU A 183 -1.37 25.75 -5.84
N GLU A 184 -1.78 25.65 -7.09
CA GLU A 184 -3.18 25.70 -7.56
C GLU A 184 -3.56 24.40 -8.27
N ASP A 185 -4.86 24.19 -8.47
CA ASP A 185 -5.42 23.00 -9.10
C ASP A 185 -5.04 21.68 -8.40
N VAL A 186 -5.02 21.71 -7.07
CA VAL A 186 -4.64 20.57 -6.24
C VAL A 186 -5.88 19.81 -5.77
N ALA A 187 -5.86 18.48 -5.86
CA ALA A 187 -6.80 17.59 -5.20
C ALA A 187 -6.07 16.74 -4.16
N VAL A 188 -6.59 16.71 -2.94
CA VAL A 188 -6.10 15.88 -1.84
C VAL A 188 -7.14 14.83 -1.51
N GLY A 189 -6.77 13.57 -1.50
CA GLY A 189 -7.70 12.48 -1.18
C GLY A 189 -7.08 11.53 -0.18
N GLY A 190 -7.83 11.26 0.66
CA GLY A 190 -8.69 11.02 1.75
C GLY A 190 -8.01 11.39 3.04
N LEU A 191 -8.17 12.62 3.47
CA LEU A 191 -7.74 13.03 4.81
C LEU A 191 -8.77 12.52 5.84
N TRP A 192 -8.31 11.80 6.86
CA TRP A 192 -9.20 11.33 7.92
C TRP A 192 -9.36 12.40 9.01
N ASP A 193 -10.58 12.92 9.13
CA ASP A 193 -10.97 13.85 10.19
C ASP A 193 -12.50 13.85 10.40
N PRO A 194 -13.02 12.91 11.20
CA PRO A 194 -14.46 12.80 11.42
C PRO A 194 -15.10 14.03 12.09
N GLU A 195 -14.34 14.78 12.90
CA GLU A 195 -14.83 16.00 13.55
C GLU A 195 -15.02 17.12 12.51
N ALA A 196 -14.05 17.34 11.63
CA ALA A 196 -14.13 18.29 10.54
C ALA A 196 -15.28 17.95 9.58
N VAL A 197 -15.48 16.67 9.27
CA VAL A 197 -16.64 16.22 8.47
C VAL A 197 -17.95 16.58 9.16
N GLN A 198 -18.07 16.35 10.46
CA GLN A 198 -19.28 16.69 11.23
C GLN A 198 -19.55 18.19 11.22
N GLU A 199 -18.53 19.04 11.40
CA GLU A 199 -18.66 20.50 11.31
C GLU A 199 -19.14 20.94 9.93
N MET A 200 -18.55 20.39 8.87
CA MET A 200 -18.95 20.69 7.49
C MET A 200 -20.39 20.23 7.19
N MET A 201 -20.80 19.06 7.71
CA MET A 201 -22.18 18.57 7.58
C MET A 201 -23.20 19.50 8.27
N GLN A 202 -22.84 20.02 9.45
CA GLN A 202 -23.71 20.97 10.16
C GLN A 202 -23.81 22.30 9.42
N ALA A 203 -22.71 22.76 8.81
CA ALA A 203 -22.69 24.00 8.04
C ALA A 203 -23.47 23.90 6.72
N GLY A 204 -23.46 22.72 6.08
CA GLY A 204 -24.14 22.45 4.83
C GLY A 204 -23.37 22.88 3.58
N VAL A 205 -23.78 22.30 2.44
CA VAL A 205 -23.18 22.59 1.13
C VAL A 205 -23.31 24.08 0.79
N GLY A 206 -22.22 24.69 0.32
CA GLY A 206 -22.13 26.08 -0.05
C GLY A 206 -21.71 27.01 1.08
N ALA A 207 -21.71 26.56 2.33
CA ALA A 207 -21.22 27.34 3.47
C ALA A 207 -19.69 27.51 3.40
N THR A 208 -19.20 28.67 3.84
CA THR A 208 -17.78 28.91 4.08
C THR A 208 -17.48 28.64 5.55
N VAL A 209 -16.52 27.79 5.82
CA VAL A 209 -16.10 27.41 7.17
C VAL A 209 -14.62 27.72 7.36
N THR A 210 -14.21 27.91 8.62
CA THR A 210 -12.83 27.99 9.05
C THR A 210 -12.65 27.02 10.20
N ILE A 211 -12.02 25.88 9.92
CA ILE A 211 -11.96 24.74 10.84
C ILE A 211 -10.54 24.24 11.05
N PRO A 212 -10.23 23.69 12.24
CA PRO A 212 -8.99 22.95 12.45
C PRO A 212 -9.09 21.60 11.70
N LEU A 213 -8.25 21.41 10.69
CA LEU A 213 -8.30 20.28 9.79
C LEU A 213 -7.08 19.38 9.97
N GLY A 214 -7.31 18.07 10.09
CA GLY A 214 -6.29 17.03 10.22
C GLY A 214 -5.36 17.23 11.41
N GLY A 215 -4.26 16.51 11.47
CA GLY A 215 -3.20 16.70 12.48
C GLY A 215 -3.69 16.60 13.92
N LYS A 216 -4.75 15.83 14.19
CA LYS A 216 -5.34 15.74 15.54
C LYS A 216 -4.82 14.55 16.35
N THR A 217 -4.11 13.64 15.71
CA THR A 217 -3.59 12.43 16.35
C THR A 217 -2.17 12.64 16.84
N ASP A 218 -1.93 12.39 18.13
CA ASP A 218 -0.59 12.38 18.69
C ASP A 218 0.20 11.13 18.23
N MET A 219 1.48 11.30 17.96
CA MET A 219 2.40 10.23 17.56
C MET A 219 3.51 10.05 18.61
N PRO A 220 3.21 9.40 19.75
CA PRO A 220 4.15 9.31 20.88
C PRO A 220 5.40 8.48 20.56
N SER A 221 5.32 7.53 19.62
CA SER A 221 6.45 6.70 19.19
C SER A 221 7.59 7.51 18.57
N ILE A 222 7.28 8.65 17.96
CA ILE A 222 8.25 9.58 17.39
C ILE A 222 8.28 10.93 18.11
N ASN A 223 7.66 11.00 19.30
CA ASN A 223 7.59 12.20 20.16
C ASN A 223 7.03 13.43 19.44
N ARG A 224 6.00 13.25 18.60
CA ARG A 224 5.26 14.34 17.95
C ARG A 224 3.85 14.42 18.46
N LYS A 225 3.38 15.66 18.62
CA LYS A 225 1.96 15.95 18.88
C LYS A 225 1.24 16.25 17.60
N GLY A 226 -0.06 16.07 17.63
CA GLY A 226 -0.94 16.54 16.57
C GLY A 226 -0.88 18.07 16.43
N GLU A 227 -0.83 18.55 15.20
CA GLU A 227 -0.78 19.96 14.84
C GLU A 227 -1.79 20.24 13.71
N PRO A 228 -3.08 20.46 14.05
CA PRO A 228 -4.11 20.78 13.05
C PRO A 228 -3.82 22.10 12.35
N LEU A 229 -4.12 22.16 11.06
CA LEU A 229 -4.05 23.42 10.31
C LEU A 229 -5.42 24.10 10.28
N MET A 230 -5.44 25.41 10.54
CA MET A 230 -6.65 26.23 10.36
C MET A 230 -6.87 26.46 8.86
N ILE A 231 -7.86 25.79 8.28
CA ILE A 231 -8.18 25.90 6.86
C ILE A 231 -9.52 26.61 6.68
N THR A 232 -9.54 27.61 5.81
CA THR A 232 -10.78 28.28 5.36
C THR A 232 -11.14 27.79 3.97
N GLY A 233 -12.36 27.36 3.80
CA GLY A 233 -12.85 26.89 2.50
C GLY A 233 -14.37 26.82 2.44
N LYS A 234 -14.88 26.52 1.26
CA LYS A 234 -16.30 26.30 0.99
C LYS A 234 -16.60 24.81 1.04
N VAL A 235 -17.63 24.40 1.75
CA VAL A 235 -18.16 23.04 1.71
C VAL A 235 -18.74 22.81 0.31
N LYS A 236 -18.07 22.02 -0.51
CA LYS A 236 -18.43 21.80 -1.92
C LYS A 236 -19.37 20.62 -2.10
N VAL A 237 -19.07 19.51 -1.43
CA VAL A 237 -19.82 18.26 -1.49
C VAL A 237 -19.96 17.68 -0.08
N LEU A 238 -21.10 17.02 0.16
CA LEU A 238 -21.35 16.13 1.29
C LEU A 238 -21.87 14.80 0.75
N SER A 239 -21.33 13.68 1.23
CA SER A 239 -21.61 12.32 0.75
C SER A 239 -21.67 11.36 1.94
N ASP A 240 -22.26 10.18 1.74
CA ASP A 240 -22.19 9.05 2.68
C ASP A 240 -20.87 8.27 2.57
N GLY A 241 -20.06 8.58 1.55
CA GLY A 241 -18.75 7.97 1.33
C GLY A 241 -18.81 6.53 0.80
N GLU A 242 -19.96 6.13 0.23
CA GLU A 242 -20.08 4.81 -0.41
C GLU A 242 -19.73 4.90 -1.90
N TRP A 243 -18.91 3.96 -2.39
CA TRP A 243 -18.62 3.83 -3.80
C TRP A 243 -18.18 2.42 -4.16
N THR A 244 -18.25 2.08 -5.46
CA THR A 244 -17.83 0.77 -5.96
C THR A 244 -16.50 0.88 -6.70
N VAL A 245 -15.56 0.02 -6.34
CA VAL A 245 -14.24 -0.09 -6.96
C VAL A 245 -14.35 -0.43 -8.44
N ARG A 246 -13.64 0.33 -9.28
CA ARG A 246 -13.57 0.15 -10.74
C ARG A 246 -12.17 -0.22 -11.21
N GLY A 247 -11.16 0.00 -10.39
CA GLY A 247 -9.77 -0.37 -10.68
C GLY A 247 -9.54 -1.87 -10.69
N PRO A 248 -8.36 -2.32 -11.10
CA PRO A 248 -8.05 -3.74 -11.28
C PRO A 248 -7.94 -4.52 -9.96
N MET A 249 -7.66 -3.85 -8.85
CA MET A 249 -7.60 -4.45 -7.52
C MET A 249 -8.97 -4.30 -6.84
N TYR A 250 -9.56 -5.41 -6.40
CA TYR A 250 -10.87 -5.45 -5.73
C TYR A 250 -12.05 -4.97 -6.57
N THR A 251 -12.00 -5.04 -7.90
CA THR A 251 -13.11 -4.64 -8.79
C THR A 251 -14.46 -5.16 -8.31
N GLY A 252 -15.44 -4.27 -8.16
CA GLY A 252 -16.78 -4.60 -7.70
C GLY A 252 -16.98 -4.58 -6.18
N LEU A 253 -15.91 -4.39 -5.38
CA LEU A 253 -16.04 -4.20 -3.95
C LEU A 253 -16.75 -2.85 -3.66
N VAL A 254 -17.69 -2.86 -2.74
CA VAL A 254 -18.29 -1.64 -2.19
C VAL A 254 -17.44 -1.14 -1.04
N VAL A 255 -16.96 0.09 -1.18
CA VAL A 255 -16.14 0.78 -0.17
C VAL A 255 -17.02 1.71 0.66
N GLN A 256 -16.73 1.80 1.95
CA GLN A 256 -17.35 2.68 2.91
C GLN A 256 -16.29 3.56 3.56
N MET A 257 -16.27 4.85 3.22
CA MET A 257 -15.40 5.85 3.86
C MET A 257 -16.11 6.60 5.00
N GLY A 258 -17.38 6.22 5.27
CA GLY A 258 -18.26 6.94 6.19
C GLY A 258 -18.65 8.32 5.64
N PRO A 259 -19.40 9.10 6.42
CA PRO A 259 -19.68 10.48 6.06
C PRO A 259 -18.45 11.20 5.54
N THR A 260 -18.57 11.83 4.39
CA THR A 260 -17.44 12.40 3.63
C THR A 260 -17.82 13.82 3.18
N ALA A 261 -16.85 14.72 3.20
CA ALA A 261 -17.03 16.10 2.75
C ALA A 261 -15.86 16.53 1.84
N VAL A 262 -16.14 17.42 0.90
CA VAL A 262 -15.10 18.12 0.13
C VAL A 262 -15.04 19.57 0.58
N LEU A 263 -13.88 20.00 1.06
CA LEU A 263 -13.54 21.38 1.38
C LEU A 263 -12.78 22.00 0.21
N ASP A 264 -13.33 23.05 -0.39
CA ASP A 264 -12.74 23.79 -1.50
C ASP A 264 -12.16 25.13 -1.01
N THR A 265 -10.85 25.27 -1.03
CA THR A 265 -10.13 26.49 -0.65
C THR A 265 -10.01 27.50 -1.80
N GLY A 266 -10.47 27.16 -2.99
CA GLY A 266 -10.28 27.91 -4.22
C GLY A 266 -9.03 27.53 -5.00
N LYS A 267 -7.98 27.02 -4.34
CA LYS A 267 -6.74 26.50 -4.95
C LYS A 267 -6.60 25.01 -4.79
N MET A 268 -7.23 24.46 -3.75
CA MET A 268 -7.12 23.05 -3.39
C MET A 268 -8.50 22.52 -2.96
N GLN A 269 -8.82 21.31 -3.39
CA GLN A 269 -9.98 20.55 -2.95
C GLN A 269 -9.51 19.39 -2.09
N ILE A 270 -10.02 19.30 -0.87
CA ILE A 270 -9.63 18.29 0.11
C ILE A 270 -10.82 17.37 0.35
N VAL A 271 -10.66 16.08 0.02
CA VAL A 271 -11.63 15.04 0.40
C VAL A 271 -11.35 14.64 1.84
N VAL A 272 -12.29 14.90 2.73
CA VAL A 272 -12.19 14.58 4.16
C VAL A 272 -13.16 13.44 4.48
N VAL A 273 -12.65 12.39 5.10
CA VAL A 273 -13.37 11.13 5.36
C VAL A 273 -13.51 10.86 6.86
N SER A 274 -14.56 10.12 7.24
CA SER A 274 -14.81 9.78 8.65
C SER A 274 -14.30 8.39 9.04
N LEU A 275 -14.05 7.50 8.08
CA LEU A 275 -13.44 6.19 8.29
C LEU A 275 -12.14 6.11 7.51
N HIS A 276 -11.15 5.46 8.08
CA HIS A 276 -9.88 5.25 7.40
C HIS A 276 -10.06 4.46 6.10
N HIS A 277 -9.47 4.95 5.03
CA HIS A 277 -9.49 4.29 3.74
C HIS A 277 -8.24 4.64 2.93
N GLU A 278 -7.53 3.62 2.50
CA GLU A 278 -6.34 3.79 1.63
C GLU A 278 -6.78 4.19 0.21
N PRO A 279 -6.23 5.28 -0.38
CA PRO A 279 -6.68 5.81 -1.68
C PRO A 279 -6.09 5.04 -2.87
N TRP A 280 -6.34 3.74 -2.97
CA TRP A 280 -5.82 2.87 -4.04
C TRP A 280 -6.70 2.80 -5.29
N ASP A 281 -7.81 3.55 -5.35
CA ASP A 281 -8.68 3.64 -6.52
C ASP A 281 -9.17 5.09 -6.69
N GLN A 282 -9.41 5.50 -7.94
CA GLN A 282 -9.94 6.83 -8.26
C GLN A 282 -11.35 7.08 -7.69
N GLY A 283 -12.04 6.05 -7.24
CA GLY A 283 -13.36 6.14 -6.63
C GLY A 283 -13.42 7.09 -5.46
N ILE A 284 -12.32 7.28 -4.73
CA ILE A 284 -12.24 8.25 -3.62
C ILE A 284 -12.53 9.69 -4.07
N PHE A 285 -12.18 10.03 -5.31
CA PHE A 285 -12.46 11.36 -5.90
C PHE A 285 -13.76 11.38 -6.70
N LEU A 286 -14.15 10.25 -7.29
CA LEU A 286 -15.32 10.16 -8.17
C LEU A 286 -16.64 9.98 -7.42
N SER A 287 -16.58 9.66 -6.13
CA SER A 287 -17.75 9.47 -5.25
C SER A 287 -18.23 10.77 -4.59
N VAL A 288 -17.53 11.85 -4.82
CA VAL A 288 -17.77 13.16 -4.21
C VAL A 288 -17.91 14.28 -5.24
#